data_b9a3c2f21727b7231ff3658b9c40297d
#
_entry.id   b9a3c2f21727b7231ff3658b9c40297d
#
_cell.length_a   1.000
_cell.length_b   1.000
_cell.length_c   1.000
_cell.angle_alpha   90.00
_cell.angle_beta   90.00
_cell.angle_gamma   90.00
#
_symmetry.space_group_name_H-M   'P 1'
#
loop_
_entity.id
_entity.type
_entity.pdbx_description
1 polymer ?
#
loop_
_entity_poly.entity_id
_entity_poly.type
_entity_poly.pdbx_seq_one_letter_code
_entity_poly.pdbx_strand_id
1 'polypeptide(L)'
;MGPRLHLITNGVFTTSIAGGDIHFLKLAEGAARAGYQVNLFGGHALREVVAQHQLPATVTLTDEDRMARVDQGALSGQVAMFRDFYGRFRRTLQLLPSIAPEDYAYAVSDYWFDVLPVVRSRAQRRLMVLHMEAPSFAQIVTRGRPDVDPKRLASLHYWASQEYSLRRFCAATRAQGQPVRRHLFYLHPLMEPRLQRLGLAPAERTLLSYGLEVGPTEAVPAQERIYDAVWIGRVHRQKGIEDLLATLQFLAARLSGFRVMMIGNVREAMLPLLAGRGLEKHLEFSGFVSEEEKIRLFKASRCFLMPSRHEGSPRVIGESLIAETPVVAYEIPNYRPLFGDFVRYAPPFDLRAFQQAAQTEIQRMRSGENYLRKMDLARFKMENRWETTQEKFLQALKGLGNGAG
;
A
#
# COMPACT_ATOMS: atom_id res chain seq x y z
N MET A 1 -24.08 3.15 -23.57
CA MET A 1 -23.35 2.45 -22.49
C MET A 1 -22.10 3.26 -22.18
N GLY A 2 -21.72 3.38 -20.88
CA GLY A 2 -20.51 4.11 -20.49
C GLY A 2 -19.21 3.43 -21.00
N PRO A 3 -18.07 4.15 -20.97
CA PRO A 3 -16.79 3.60 -21.39
C PRO A 3 -16.35 2.43 -20.50
N ARG A 4 -15.72 1.40 -21.07
CA ARG A 4 -15.25 0.22 -20.35
C ARG A 4 -13.85 0.44 -19.80
N LEU A 5 -13.65 0.05 -18.53
CA LEU A 5 -12.37 0.07 -17.82
C LEU A 5 -12.02 -1.36 -17.39
N HIS A 6 -10.99 -1.92 -17.99
CA HIS A 6 -10.48 -3.25 -17.70
C HIS A 6 -9.28 -3.15 -16.77
N LEU A 7 -9.38 -3.75 -15.58
CA LEU A 7 -8.29 -3.83 -14.61
C LEU A 7 -7.65 -5.21 -14.68
N ILE A 8 -6.35 -5.27 -14.86
CA ILE A 8 -5.59 -6.52 -14.85
C ILE A 8 -5.04 -6.73 -13.45
N THR A 9 -5.52 -7.77 -12.76
CA THR A 9 -5.32 -8.04 -11.33
C THR A 9 -4.83 -9.48 -11.09
N ASN A 10 -3.93 -10.00 -11.93
CA ASN A 10 -3.43 -11.37 -11.85
C ASN A 10 -2.69 -11.68 -10.53
N GLY A 11 -2.25 -10.64 -9.80
CA GLY A 11 -1.56 -10.75 -8.52
C GLY A 11 -2.46 -11.06 -7.33
N VAL A 12 -3.79 -11.02 -7.46
CA VAL A 12 -4.72 -11.30 -6.34
C VAL A 12 -4.92 -12.82 -6.20
N PHE A 13 -4.34 -13.41 -5.13
CA PHE A 13 -4.38 -14.87 -4.88
C PHE A 13 -5.26 -15.29 -3.73
N THR A 14 -5.58 -14.39 -2.82
CA THR A 14 -6.34 -14.68 -1.61
C THR A 14 -7.42 -13.64 -1.38
N THR A 15 -8.37 -13.98 -0.54
CA THR A 15 -9.39 -13.03 -0.05
C THR A 15 -8.86 -12.06 1.01
N SER A 16 -7.67 -12.35 1.57
CA SER A 16 -6.97 -11.44 2.47
C SER A 16 -6.23 -10.38 1.65
N ILE A 17 -6.82 -9.20 1.56
CA ILE A 17 -6.32 -8.09 0.77
C ILE A 17 -5.34 -7.20 1.55
N ALA A 18 -4.33 -6.71 0.84
CA ALA A 18 -3.33 -5.78 1.35
C ALA A 18 -3.63 -4.33 0.92
N GLY A 19 -2.83 -3.38 1.36
CA GLY A 19 -3.02 -1.97 1.03
C GLY A 19 -3.10 -1.68 -0.48
N GLY A 20 -2.27 -2.35 -1.30
CA GLY A 20 -2.32 -2.22 -2.76
C GLY A 20 -3.64 -2.71 -3.37
N ASP A 21 -4.21 -3.78 -2.80
CA ASP A 21 -5.49 -4.32 -3.28
C ASP A 21 -6.64 -3.38 -2.93
N ILE A 22 -6.65 -2.84 -1.71
CA ILE A 22 -7.64 -1.82 -1.30
C ILE A 22 -7.57 -0.62 -2.25
N HIS A 23 -6.37 -0.22 -2.68
CA HIS A 23 -6.19 0.92 -3.56
C HIS A 23 -6.92 0.73 -4.89
N PHE A 24 -6.68 -0.38 -5.60
CA PHE A 24 -7.36 -0.58 -6.89
C PHE A 24 -8.88 -0.82 -6.74
N LEU A 25 -9.33 -1.47 -5.66
CA LEU A 25 -10.76 -1.66 -5.40
C LEU A 25 -11.48 -0.31 -5.21
N LYS A 26 -10.90 0.58 -4.43
CA LYS A 26 -11.47 1.93 -4.22
C LYS A 26 -11.45 2.79 -5.49
N LEU A 27 -10.40 2.68 -6.32
CA LEU A 27 -10.37 3.35 -7.62
C LEU A 27 -11.43 2.78 -8.58
N ALA A 28 -11.60 1.46 -8.59
CA ALA A 28 -12.62 0.78 -9.38
C ALA A 28 -14.04 1.18 -8.94
N GLU A 29 -14.28 1.27 -7.63
CA GLU A 29 -15.55 1.77 -7.06
C GLU A 29 -15.84 3.20 -7.51
N GLY A 30 -14.84 4.11 -7.43
CA GLY A 30 -14.97 5.49 -7.91
C GLY A 30 -15.26 5.56 -9.40
N ALA A 31 -14.60 4.74 -10.23
CA ALA A 31 -14.86 4.66 -11.67
C ALA A 31 -16.29 4.17 -11.97
N ALA A 32 -16.75 3.12 -11.28
CA ALA A 32 -18.10 2.59 -11.46
C ALA A 32 -19.17 3.63 -11.10
N ARG A 33 -18.99 4.36 -9.99
CA ARG A 33 -19.87 5.48 -9.61
C ARG A 33 -19.86 6.62 -10.63
N ALA A 34 -18.75 6.82 -11.32
CA ALA A 34 -18.63 7.81 -12.39
C ALA A 34 -19.17 7.31 -13.75
N GLY A 35 -19.81 6.12 -13.81
CA GLY A 35 -20.47 5.58 -14.99
C GLY A 35 -19.56 4.73 -15.90
N TYR A 36 -18.36 4.37 -15.47
CA TYR A 36 -17.53 3.42 -16.20
C TYR A 36 -18.02 1.98 -15.96
N GLN A 37 -18.03 1.17 -17.02
CA GLN A 37 -18.25 -0.27 -16.90
C GLN A 37 -16.94 -0.94 -16.47
N VAL A 38 -16.85 -1.34 -15.22
CA VAL A 38 -15.62 -1.93 -14.66
C VAL A 38 -15.60 -3.42 -14.86
N ASN A 39 -14.51 -3.95 -15.42
CA ASN A 39 -14.25 -5.37 -15.56
C ASN A 39 -12.85 -5.71 -15.03
N LEU A 40 -12.77 -6.71 -14.15
CA LEU A 40 -11.54 -7.15 -13.50
C LEU A 40 -11.09 -8.49 -14.10
N PHE A 41 -9.85 -8.56 -14.55
CA PHE A 41 -9.22 -9.80 -15.01
C PHE A 41 -8.38 -10.38 -13.87
N GLY A 42 -8.75 -11.53 -13.32
CA GLY A 42 -8.02 -12.12 -12.20
C GLY A 42 -8.50 -13.53 -11.86
N GLY A 43 -7.95 -14.09 -10.78
CA GLY A 43 -8.27 -15.42 -10.33
C GLY A 43 -9.60 -15.51 -9.54
N HIS A 44 -9.97 -16.74 -9.15
CA HIS A 44 -11.22 -17.02 -8.42
C HIS A 44 -11.33 -16.24 -7.10
N ALA A 45 -10.24 -16.05 -6.36
CA ALA A 45 -10.25 -15.25 -5.15
C ALA A 45 -10.80 -13.83 -5.37
N LEU A 46 -10.62 -13.27 -6.56
CA LEU A 46 -11.11 -11.95 -6.91
C LEU A 46 -12.64 -11.86 -6.92
N ARG A 47 -13.36 -12.95 -7.29
CA ARG A 47 -14.83 -12.99 -7.21
C ARG A 47 -15.34 -12.78 -5.78
N GLU A 48 -14.68 -13.46 -4.82
CA GLU A 48 -15.04 -13.33 -3.41
C GLU A 48 -14.71 -11.93 -2.89
N VAL A 49 -13.55 -11.37 -3.28
CA VAL A 49 -13.15 -10.00 -2.94
C VAL A 49 -14.18 -9.00 -3.48
N VAL A 50 -14.58 -9.12 -4.77
CA VAL A 50 -15.58 -8.25 -5.39
C VAL A 50 -16.92 -8.33 -4.67
N ALA A 51 -17.36 -9.55 -4.28
CA ALA A 51 -18.60 -9.76 -3.54
C ALA A 51 -18.53 -9.18 -2.11
N GLN A 52 -17.44 -9.42 -1.38
CA GLN A 52 -17.22 -8.89 -0.03
C GLN A 52 -17.24 -7.37 0.01
N HIS A 53 -16.68 -6.72 -1.01
CA HIS A 53 -16.63 -5.26 -1.14
C HIS A 53 -17.81 -4.66 -1.89
N GLN A 54 -18.78 -5.49 -2.31
CA GLN A 54 -19.97 -5.08 -3.08
C GLN A 54 -19.61 -4.18 -4.27
N LEU A 55 -18.45 -4.46 -4.90
CA LEU A 55 -17.98 -3.66 -6.02
C LEU A 55 -18.86 -3.89 -7.27
N PRO A 56 -19.44 -2.86 -7.89
CA PRO A 56 -20.24 -2.99 -9.10
C PRO A 56 -19.36 -3.22 -10.32
N ALA A 57 -18.79 -4.42 -10.41
CA ALA A 57 -17.85 -4.81 -11.45
C ALA A 57 -18.08 -6.26 -11.90
N THR A 58 -17.74 -6.56 -13.15
CA THR A 58 -17.67 -7.92 -13.66
C THR A 58 -16.29 -8.51 -13.42
N VAL A 59 -16.20 -9.85 -13.32
CA VAL A 59 -14.92 -10.56 -13.18
C VAL A 59 -14.73 -11.52 -14.34
N THR A 60 -13.67 -11.33 -15.10
CA THR A 60 -13.20 -12.25 -16.14
C THR A 60 -12.10 -13.12 -15.56
N LEU A 61 -12.36 -14.42 -15.42
CA LEU A 61 -11.42 -15.35 -14.79
C LEU A 61 -10.21 -15.66 -15.66
N THR A 62 -9.04 -15.62 -15.05
CA THR A 62 -7.74 -15.89 -15.66
C THR A 62 -7.05 -17.14 -15.12
N ASP A 63 -7.65 -17.85 -14.15
CA ASP A 63 -7.18 -19.15 -13.65
C ASP A 63 -8.21 -20.26 -13.89
N GLU A 64 -7.73 -21.50 -13.80
CA GLU A 64 -8.54 -22.70 -13.78
C GLU A 64 -8.71 -23.12 -12.33
N ASP A 65 -9.92 -23.17 -11.85
CA ASP A 65 -10.55 -23.69 -10.62
C ASP A 65 -9.66 -24.23 -9.44
N ARG A 66 -8.39 -23.91 -9.34
CA ARG A 66 -7.50 -24.41 -8.27
C ARG A 66 -6.78 -23.29 -7.55
N MET A 67 -7.30 -22.96 -6.37
CA MET A 67 -6.50 -22.25 -5.36
C MET A 67 -5.44 -23.21 -4.79
N ALA A 68 -4.23 -23.18 -5.31
CA ALA A 68 -3.10 -23.81 -4.65
C ALA A 68 -2.80 -23.00 -3.37
N ARG A 69 -2.94 -23.62 -2.20
CA ARG A 69 -2.33 -23.12 -0.96
C ARG A 69 -0.82 -23.26 -1.14
N VAL A 70 -0.16 -22.15 -1.44
CA VAL A 70 1.28 -22.14 -1.67
C VAL A 70 1.97 -21.71 -0.40
N ASP A 71 2.80 -22.58 0.18
CA ASP A 71 3.76 -22.20 1.20
C ASP A 71 4.83 -21.31 0.56
N GLN A 72 4.72 -20.01 0.77
CA GLN A 72 5.63 -19.00 0.19
C GLN A 72 7.06 -19.08 0.78
N GLY A 73 7.26 -19.80 1.86
CA GLY A 73 8.56 -19.95 2.52
C GLY A 73 9.51 -20.96 1.84
N ALA A 74 8.96 -21.95 1.13
CA ALA A 74 9.74 -22.99 0.47
C ALA A 74 10.05 -22.61 -1.00
N LEU A 75 11.18 -23.10 -1.53
CA LEU A 75 11.54 -22.90 -2.95
C LEU A 75 10.47 -23.50 -3.90
N SER A 76 9.91 -24.65 -3.55
CA SER A 76 8.79 -25.28 -4.27
C SER A 76 7.56 -24.39 -4.34
N GLY A 77 7.25 -23.69 -3.24
CA GLY A 77 6.17 -22.73 -3.16
C GLY A 77 6.40 -21.50 -4.07
N GLN A 78 7.62 -20.99 -4.14
CA GLN A 78 7.96 -19.86 -5.02
C GLN A 78 7.85 -20.25 -6.50
N VAL A 79 8.28 -21.47 -6.87
CA VAL A 79 8.14 -22.01 -8.23
C VAL A 79 6.66 -22.22 -8.59
N ALA A 80 5.86 -22.76 -7.68
CA ALA A 80 4.42 -22.92 -7.87
C ALA A 80 3.73 -21.57 -8.08
N MET A 81 4.04 -20.58 -7.24
CA MET A 81 3.51 -19.23 -7.38
C MET A 81 3.88 -18.59 -8.74
N PHE A 82 5.14 -18.73 -9.19
CA PHE A 82 5.56 -18.23 -10.49
C PHE A 82 4.80 -18.92 -11.64
N ARG A 83 4.60 -20.24 -11.54
CA ARG A 83 3.81 -21.00 -12.51
C ARG A 83 2.36 -20.50 -12.57
N ASP A 84 1.76 -20.18 -11.44
CA ASP A 84 0.40 -19.66 -11.38
C ASP A 84 0.30 -18.25 -11.98
N PHE A 85 1.26 -17.36 -11.69
CA PHE A 85 1.36 -16.05 -12.36
C PHE A 85 1.48 -16.20 -13.87
N TYR A 86 2.31 -17.12 -14.32
CA TYR A 86 2.50 -17.38 -15.75
C TYR A 86 1.24 -17.95 -16.40
N GLY A 87 0.55 -18.87 -15.74
CA GLY A 87 -0.73 -19.42 -16.19
C GLY A 87 -1.79 -18.34 -16.37
N ARG A 88 -2.01 -17.51 -15.35
CA ARG A 88 -2.94 -16.37 -15.40
C ARG A 88 -2.56 -15.35 -16.47
N PHE A 89 -1.28 -15.03 -16.57
CA PHE A 89 -0.77 -14.17 -17.65
C PHE A 89 -1.10 -14.71 -19.03
N ARG A 90 -0.80 -15.99 -19.29
CA ARG A 90 -1.13 -16.63 -20.59
C ARG A 90 -2.64 -16.58 -20.87
N ARG A 91 -3.45 -16.91 -19.89
CA ARG A 91 -4.92 -16.86 -20.02
C ARG A 91 -5.40 -15.43 -20.28
N THR A 92 -4.86 -14.44 -19.58
CA THR A 92 -5.16 -13.03 -19.86
C THR A 92 -4.83 -12.66 -21.30
N LEU A 93 -3.67 -13.09 -21.84
CA LEU A 93 -3.32 -12.83 -23.24
C LEU A 93 -4.33 -13.42 -24.25
N GLN A 94 -4.91 -14.58 -23.96
CA GLN A 94 -5.95 -15.19 -24.80
C GLN A 94 -7.25 -14.39 -24.77
N LEU A 95 -7.53 -13.70 -23.67
CA LEU A 95 -8.74 -12.90 -23.46
C LEU A 95 -8.60 -11.44 -23.92
N LEU A 96 -7.38 -10.96 -24.24
CA LEU A 96 -7.16 -9.59 -24.71
C LEU A 96 -7.98 -9.17 -25.95
N PRO A 97 -8.34 -10.07 -26.91
CA PRO A 97 -9.20 -9.69 -28.03
C PRO A 97 -10.57 -9.13 -27.60
N SER A 98 -11.05 -9.42 -26.38
CA SER A 98 -12.29 -8.85 -25.82
C SER A 98 -12.17 -7.37 -25.42
N ILE A 99 -10.94 -6.84 -25.32
CA ILE A 99 -10.67 -5.42 -25.00
C ILE A 99 -10.66 -4.65 -26.32
N ALA A 100 -11.60 -3.73 -26.50
CA ALA A 100 -11.71 -2.92 -27.69
C ALA A 100 -10.67 -1.77 -27.69
N PRO A 101 -10.35 -1.20 -28.87
CA PRO A 101 -9.41 -0.06 -28.96
C PRO A 101 -9.84 1.16 -28.14
N GLU A 102 -11.14 1.42 -28.07
CA GLU A 102 -11.74 2.53 -27.34
C GLU A 102 -11.83 2.30 -25.82
N ASP A 103 -11.58 1.10 -25.33
CA ASP A 103 -11.59 0.78 -23.90
C ASP A 103 -10.33 1.29 -23.20
N TYR A 104 -10.41 1.32 -21.87
CA TYR A 104 -9.29 1.58 -20.99
C TYR A 104 -8.72 0.27 -20.45
N ALA A 105 -7.40 0.11 -20.46
CA ALA A 105 -6.72 -1.02 -19.86
C ALA A 105 -5.77 -0.54 -18.76
N TYR A 106 -5.96 -1.03 -17.53
CA TYR A 106 -5.25 -0.60 -16.33
C TYR A 106 -4.54 -1.78 -15.65
N ALA A 107 -3.22 -1.71 -15.51
CA ALA A 107 -2.43 -2.64 -14.69
C ALA A 107 -2.44 -2.14 -13.24
N VAL A 108 -3.05 -2.91 -12.35
CA VAL A 108 -3.20 -2.53 -10.93
C VAL A 108 -1.93 -2.75 -10.10
N SER A 109 -0.88 -3.26 -10.70
CA SER A 109 0.45 -3.40 -10.12
C SER A 109 1.53 -3.08 -11.15
N ASP A 110 2.77 -3.02 -10.70
CA ASP A 110 3.96 -2.83 -11.51
C ASP A 110 4.67 -4.14 -11.90
N TYR A 111 4.02 -5.28 -11.62
CA TYR A 111 4.51 -6.59 -12.00
C TYR A 111 4.23 -6.90 -13.49
N TRP A 112 5.15 -7.67 -14.11
CA TRP A 112 5.08 -8.05 -15.51
C TRP A 112 3.78 -8.74 -15.90
N PHE A 113 3.20 -9.54 -15.03
CA PHE A 113 1.96 -10.30 -15.31
C PHE A 113 0.71 -9.43 -15.35
N ASP A 114 0.73 -8.20 -14.80
CA ASP A 114 -0.33 -7.21 -14.92
C ASP A 114 -0.03 -6.19 -16.03
N VAL A 115 1.21 -5.72 -16.13
CA VAL A 115 1.58 -4.65 -17.06
C VAL A 115 1.67 -5.13 -18.52
N LEU A 116 2.28 -6.30 -18.76
CA LEU A 116 2.46 -6.76 -20.16
C LEU A 116 1.14 -7.05 -20.89
N PRO A 117 0.08 -7.61 -20.26
CA PRO A 117 -1.23 -7.70 -20.90
C PRO A 117 -1.76 -6.32 -21.32
N VAL A 118 -1.65 -5.29 -20.46
CA VAL A 118 -2.05 -3.92 -20.81
C VAL A 118 -1.26 -3.43 -22.03
N VAL A 119 0.08 -3.60 -22.02
CA VAL A 119 0.95 -3.21 -23.16
C VAL A 119 0.60 -3.96 -24.45
N ARG A 120 0.16 -5.21 -24.37
CA ARG A 120 -0.21 -6.05 -25.53
C ARG A 120 -1.66 -5.95 -25.93
N SER A 121 -2.52 -5.30 -25.11
CA SER A 121 -3.94 -5.13 -25.43
C SER A 121 -4.14 -4.26 -26.69
N ARG A 122 -5.34 -4.32 -27.24
CA ARG A 122 -5.78 -3.44 -28.33
C ARG A 122 -6.12 -2.04 -27.83
N ALA A 123 -6.30 -1.85 -26.53
CA ALA A 123 -6.68 -0.58 -25.93
C ALA A 123 -5.68 0.53 -26.31
N GLN A 124 -6.22 1.64 -26.77
CA GLN A 124 -5.45 2.87 -27.05
C GLN A 124 -5.27 3.75 -25.79
N ARG A 125 -5.99 3.45 -24.70
CA ARG A 125 -5.95 4.15 -23.42
C ARG A 125 -5.40 3.23 -22.35
N ARG A 126 -4.13 3.40 -21.98
CA ARG A 126 -3.39 2.48 -21.13
C ARG A 126 -2.95 3.14 -19.83
N LEU A 127 -3.17 2.44 -18.74
CA LEU A 127 -2.82 2.92 -17.41
C LEU A 127 -2.01 1.88 -16.66
N MET A 128 -1.14 2.32 -15.75
CA MET A 128 -0.50 1.47 -14.76
C MET A 128 -0.27 2.24 -13.46
N VAL A 129 -0.04 1.52 -12.36
CA VAL A 129 0.39 2.11 -11.10
C VAL A 129 1.77 1.59 -10.70
N LEU A 130 2.57 2.46 -10.10
CA LEU A 130 3.84 2.18 -9.48
C LEU A 130 3.69 2.36 -7.97
N HIS A 131 3.61 1.24 -7.24
CA HIS A 131 3.32 1.26 -5.80
C HIS A 131 4.52 1.65 -4.96
N MET A 132 5.69 1.09 -5.28
CA MET A 132 6.94 1.38 -4.59
C MET A 132 8.10 1.13 -5.53
N GLU A 133 9.25 1.72 -5.25
CA GLU A 133 10.46 1.48 -6.00
C GLU A 133 11.08 0.13 -5.59
N ALA A 134 11.28 -0.76 -6.55
CA ALA A 134 12.02 -1.99 -6.31
C ALA A 134 13.47 -1.67 -5.86
N PRO A 135 14.09 -2.52 -5.02
CA PRO A 135 15.50 -2.35 -4.71
C PRO A 135 16.34 -2.43 -5.98
N SER A 136 17.34 -1.57 -6.13
CA SER A 136 18.25 -1.63 -7.27
C SER A 136 19.08 -2.93 -7.24
N PHE A 137 19.61 -3.34 -8.39
CA PHE A 137 20.48 -4.51 -8.46
C PHE A 137 21.65 -4.45 -7.46
N ALA A 138 22.30 -3.28 -7.34
CA ALA A 138 23.36 -3.05 -6.37
C ALA A 138 22.86 -3.27 -4.92
N GLN A 139 21.71 -2.73 -4.55
CA GLN A 139 21.12 -2.92 -3.22
C GLN A 139 20.77 -4.39 -2.94
N ILE A 140 20.34 -5.14 -3.97
CA ILE A 140 20.06 -6.57 -3.83
C ILE A 140 21.36 -7.35 -3.56
N VAL A 141 22.43 -7.06 -4.33
CA VAL A 141 23.73 -7.71 -4.18
C VAL A 141 24.36 -7.40 -2.81
N THR A 142 24.33 -6.15 -2.39
CA THR A 142 24.95 -5.69 -1.13
C THR A 142 24.04 -5.89 0.10
N ARG A 143 22.77 -6.28 -0.09
CA ARG A 143 21.73 -6.26 0.94
C ARG A 143 21.56 -4.88 1.57
N GLY A 144 21.76 -3.84 0.77
CA GLY A 144 21.74 -2.44 1.21
C GLY A 144 20.36 -1.89 1.61
N ARG A 145 19.29 -2.70 1.51
CA ARG A 145 17.93 -2.34 1.97
C ARG A 145 17.33 -3.43 2.85
N PRO A 146 16.58 -3.06 3.90
CA PRO A 146 15.97 -4.01 4.84
C PRO A 146 14.90 -4.93 4.25
N ASP A 147 14.29 -4.55 3.13
CA ASP A 147 13.26 -5.30 2.40
C ASP A 147 13.83 -6.31 1.39
N VAL A 148 15.16 -6.31 1.20
CA VAL A 148 15.78 -7.32 0.32
C VAL A 148 15.62 -8.71 0.91
N ASP A 149 14.99 -9.60 0.13
CA ASP A 149 14.82 -11.01 0.49
C ASP A 149 16.16 -11.67 0.82
N PRO A 150 16.26 -12.41 1.96
CA PRO A 150 17.49 -13.09 2.35
C PRO A 150 18.08 -14.02 1.27
N LYS A 151 17.23 -14.67 0.48
CA LYS A 151 17.61 -15.50 -0.66
C LYS A 151 17.81 -14.72 -1.96
N ARG A 152 17.50 -13.42 -1.97
CA ARG A 152 17.60 -12.48 -3.10
C ARG A 152 16.71 -12.80 -4.32
N LEU A 153 16.11 -13.97 -4.42
CA LEU A 153 15.35 -14.40 -5.60
C LEU A 153 14.07 -13.57 -5.80
N ALA A 154 13.29 -13.37 -4.74
CA ALA A 154 12.08 -12.56 -4.81
C ALA A 154 12.41 -11.10 -5.13
N SER A 155 13.47 -10.55 -4.53
CA SER A 155 13.91 -9.17 -4.79
C SER A 155 14.45 -8.99 -6.21
N LEU A 156 15.19 -9.97 -6.74
CA LEU A 156 15.65 -9.97 -8.14
C LEU A 156 14.48 -10.07 -9.12
N HIS A 157 13.52 -10.95 -8.83
CA HIS A 157 12.30 -11.06 -9.64
C HIS A 157 11.52 -9.75 -9.64
N TYR A 158 11.32 -9.14 -8.47
CA TYR A 158 10.60 -7.86 -8.36
C TYR A 158 11.32 -6.74 -9.12
N TRP A 159 12.63 -6.58 -8.92
CA TRP A 159 13.44 -5.62 -9.66
C TRP A 159 13.36 -5.82 -11.19
N ALA A 160 13.62 -7.04 -11.66
CA ALA A 160 13.59 -7.35 -13.09
C ALA A 160 12.19 -7.14 -13.68
N SER A 161 11.15 -7.55 -12.95
CA SER A 161 9.75 -7.34 -13.31
C SER A 161 9.42 -5.86 -13.47
N GLN A 162 9.73 -5.05 -12.47
CA GLN A 162 9.42 -3.62 -12.48
C GLN A 162 10.21 -2.87 -13.58
N GLU A 163 11.53 -3.14 -13.72
CA GLU A 163 12.34 -2.52 -14.77
C GLU A 163 11.82 -2.85 -16.18
N TYR A 164 11.56 -4.11 -16.42
CA TYR A 164 11.07 -4.56 -17.72
C TYR A 164 9.68 -3.99 -18.03
N SER A 165 8.76 -4.12 -17.08
CA SER A 165 7.38 -3.65 -17.22
C SER A 165 7.30 -2.15 -17.45
N LEU A 166 8.01 -1.37 -16.64
CA LEU A 166 7.99 0.08 -16.74
C LEU A 166 8.57 0.57 -18.07
N ARG A 167 9.72 -0.01 -18.51
CA ARG A 167 10.29 0.31 -19.82
C ARG A 167 9.36 -0.07 -20.98
N ARG A 168 8.73 -1.24 -20.91
CA ARG A 168 7.77 -1.70 -21.94
C ARG A 168 6.53 -0.81 -21.99
N PHE A 169 6.01 -0.38 -20.83
CA PHE A 169 4.88 0.54 -20.76
C PHE A 169 5.24 1.90 -21.35
N CYS A 170 6.37 2.47 -20.96
CA CYS A 170 6.84 3.77 -21.45
C CYS A 170 7.18 3.76 -22.95
N ALA A 171 7.67 2.64 -23.50
CA ALA A 171 7.97 2.50 -24.92
C ALA A 171 6.74 2.22 -25.81
N ALA A 172 5.60 1.83 -25.23
CA ALA A 172 4.42 1.43 -25.98
C ALA A 172 3.61 2.65 -26.45
N THR A 173 4.01 3.24 -27.56
CA THR A 173 3.40 4.43 -28.15
C THR A 173 2.34 4.12 -29.24
N ARG A 174 2.23 2.86 -29.69
CA ARG A 174 1.28 2.42 -30.70
C ARG A 174 0.63 1.09 -30.36
N ALA A 175 -0.65 0.93 -30.73
CA ALA A 175 -1.39 -0.33 -30.72
C ALA A 175 -2.04 -0.53 -32.08
N GLN A 176 -1.72 -1.64 -32.78
CA GLN A 176 -2.22 -1.94 -34.12
C GLN A 176 -2.08 -0.75 -35.11
N GLY A 177 -0.93 -0.07 -35.05
CA GLY A 177 -0.65 1.10 -35.90
C GLY A 177 -1.22 2.43 -35.39
N GLN A 178 -2.17 2.41 -34.46
CA GLN A 178 -2.80 3.62 -33.89
C GLN A 178 -2.01 4.16 -32.68
N PRO A 179 -2.01 5.49 -32.46
CA PRO A 179 -1.39 6.08 -31.28
C PRO A 179 -1.99 5.56 -29.99
N VAL A 180 -1.14 5.31 -29.00
CA VAL A 180 -1.53 4.93 -27.64
C VAL A 180 -1.37 6.15 -26.74
N ARG A 181 -2.40 6.43 -25.97
CA ARG A 181 -2.35 7.36 -24.84
C ARG A 181 -2.12 6.55 -23.57
N ARG A 182 -1.18 6.98 -22.79
CA ARG A 182 -0.78 6.28 -21.56
C ARG A 182 -0.83 7.22 -20.38
N HIS A 183 -1.09 6.65 -19.20
CA HIS A 183 -1.01 7.38 -17.95
C HIS A 183 -0.47 6.48 -16.84
N LEU A 184 0.50 6.99 -16.08
CA LEU A 184 1.13 6.27 -14.99
C LEU A 184 0.81 6.97 -13.66
N PHE A 185 0.23 6.19 -12.74
CA PHE A 185 0.07 6.60 -11.35
C PHE A 185 1.25 6.15 -10.52
N TYR A 186 1.69 6.98 -9.59
CA TYR A 186 2.75 6.65 -8.65
C TYR A 186 2.40 7.13 -7.25
N LEU A 187 2.91 6.45 -6.23
CA LEU A 187 2.39 6.61 -4.87
C LEU A 187 3.31 7.39 -3.94
N HIS A 188 4.47 7.84 -4.41
CA HIS A 188 5.24 8.82 -3.65
C HIS A 188 6.17 9.69 -4.53
N PRO A 189 6.46 10.93 -4.08
CA PRO A 189 7.14 11.94 -4.90
C PRO A 189 8.55 11.57 -5.35
N LEU A 190 9.29 10.74 -4.59
CA LEU A 190 10.66 10.34 -4.94
C LEU A 190 10.77 9.52 -6.23
N MET A 191 9.65 9.01 -6.75
CA MET A 191 9.61 8.32 -8.05
C MET A 191 9.66 9.28 -9.24
N GLU A 192 9.30 10.53 -9.05
CA GLU A 192 9.18 11.54 -10.10
C GLU A 192 10.41 11.67 -11.01
N PRO A 193 11.66 11.78 -10.49
CA PRO A 193 12.84 11.90 -11.34
C PRO A 193 13.10 10.68 -12.23
N ARG A 194 12.71 9.48 -11.75
CA ARG A 194 12.84 8.26 -12.54
C ARG A 194 11.84 8.24 -13.71
N LEU A 195 10.61 8.67 -13.46
CA LEU A 195 9.56 8.73 -14.48
C LEU A 195 9.91 9.76 -15.57
N GLN A 196 10.51 10.89 -15.19
CA GLN A 196 11.04 11.88 -16.15
C GLN A 196 12.12 11.29 -17.05
N ARG A 197 13.10 10.58 -16.48
CA ARG A 197 14.16 9.92 -17.25
C ARG A 197 13.62 8.84 -18.21
N LEU A 198 12.45 8.27 -17.94
CA LEU A 198 11.78 7.32 -18.82
C LEU A 198 10.91 7.97 -19.90
N GLY A 199 10.94 9.30 -20.01
CA GLY A 199 10.27 10.06 -21.05
C GLY A 199 8.76 10.20 -20.87
N LEU A 200 8.24 10.05 -19.62
CA LEU A 200 6.85 10.37 -19.32
C LEU A 200 6.69 11.87 -19.11
N ALA A 201 5.83 12.49 -19.90
CA ALA A 201 5.49 13.91 -19.75
C ALA A 201 4.71 14.15 -18.45
N PRO A 202 4.72 15.38 -17.88
CA PRO A 202 3.90 15.69 -16.69
C PRO A 202 2.42 15.32 -16.84
N ALA A 203 1.84 15.53 -18.02
CA ALA A 203 0.45 15.16 -18.31
C ALA A 203 0.20 13.63 -18.38
N GLU A 204 1.25 12.82 -18.51
CA GLU A 204 1.17 11.35 -18.58
C GLU A 204 1.37 10.68 -17.21
N ARG A 205 1.49 11.44 -16.12
CA ARG A 205 1.74 10.86 -14.79
C ARG A 205 1.02 11.65 -13.70
N THR A 206 0.58 10.96 -12.67
CA THR A 206 -0.11 11.58 -11.52
C THR A 206 0.34 10.93 -10.23
N LEU A 207 0.72 11.77 -9.25
CA LEU A 207 0.92 11.34 -7.88
C LEU A 207 -0.46 11.08 -7.25
N LEU A 208 -0.71 9.83 -6.90
CA LEU A 208 -1.86 9.44 -6.09
C LEU A 208 -1.44 9.18 -4.65
N SER A 209 -2.26 9.60 -3.69
CA SER A 209 -2.14 9.10 -2.31
C SER A 209 -2.83 7.73 -2.19
N TYR A 210 -2.43 6.94 -1.19
CA TYR A 210 -3.35 5.93 -0.66
C TYR A 210 -4.46 6.68 0.05
N GLY A 211 -5.66 6.68 -0.46
CA GLY A 211 -6.80 7.35 0.16
C GLY A 211 -7.04 6.89 1.61
N LEU A 212 -7.52 7.78 2.44
CA LEU A 212 -7.85 7.54 3.84
C LEU A 212 -9.36 7.56 4.05
N GLU A 213 -9.84 6.73 4.98
CA GLU A 213 -11.25 6.64 5.38
C GLU A 213 -11.60 7.78 6.36
N VAL A 214 -11.57 9.04 5.88
CA VAL A 214 -11.77 10.22 6.74
C VAL A 214 -13.17 10.24 7.34
N GLY A 215 -14.23 10.11 6.54
CA GLY A 215 -15.61 10.10 7.04
C GLY A 215 -15.88 9.00 8.08
N PRO A 216 -15.57 7.73 7.79
CA PRO A 216 -15.65 6.66 8.79
C PRO A 216 -14.83 6.93 10.05
N THR A 217 -13.63 7.53 9.94
CA THR A 217 -12.81 7.87 11.09
C THR A 217 -13.46 8.97 11.95
N GLU A 218 -14.06 9.97 11.34
CA GLU A 218 -14.75 11.04 12.05
C GLU A 218 -16.06 10.56 12.70
N ALA A 219 -16.74 9.58 12.11
CA ALA A 219 -17.94 8.97 12.68
C ALA A 219 -17.70 8.19 13.97
N VAL A 220 -16.48 7.64 14.16
CA VAL A 220 -16.12 6.97 15.42
C VAL A 220 -15.92 8.02 16.52
N PRO A 221 -16.64 7.95 17.66
CA PRO A 221 -16.49 8.90 18.76
C PRO A 221 -15.07 8.96 19.31
N ALA A 222 -14.75 10.06 19.99
CA ALA A 222 -13.52 10.15 20.77
C ALA A 222 -13.48 9.03 21.82
N GLN A 223 -12.30 8.46 22.03
CA GLN A 223 -12.07 7.38 22.99
C GLN A 223 -11.23 7.91 24.16
N GLU A 224 -11.43 7.31 25.33
CA GLU A 224 -10.47 7.48 26.42
C GLU A 224 -9.12 6.88 26.02
N ARG A 225 -8.03 7.61 26.19
CA ARG A 225 -6.69 7.13 25.82
C ARG A 225 -6.11 6.25 26.93
N ILE A 226 -6.41 4.98 26.85
CA ILE A 226 -5.99 3.96 27.83
C ILE A 226 -4.65 3.32 27.48
N TYR A 227 -4.23 3.36 26.20
CA TYR A 227 -2.94 2.85 25.75
C TYR A 227 -1.94 4.01 25.55
N ASP A 228 -0.71 3.81 26.00
CA ASP A 228 0.38 4.76 25.75
C ASP A 228 0.92 4.68 24.35
N ALA A 229 0.97 3.47 23.83
CA ALA A 229 1.40 3.22 22.45
C ALA A 229 0.49 2.24 21.74
N VAL A 230 0.46 2.35 20.42
CA VAL A 230 -0.13 1.36 19.52
C VAL A 230 0.88 1.02 18.42
N TRP A 231 0.84 -0.21 17.97
CA TRP A 231 1.59 -0.68 16.81
C TRP A 231 0.73 -1.60 15.94
N ILE A 232 0.89 -1.50 14.63
CA ILE A 232 0.23 -2.35 13.63
C ILE A 232 1.21 -2.69 12.52
N GLY A 233 1.28 -3.96 12.14
CA GLY A 233 2.14 -4.39 11.06
C GLY A 233 2.39 -5.90 11.07
N ARG A 234 3.15 -6.37 10.10
CA ARG A 234 3.65 -7.75 10.08
C ARG A 234 4.90 -7.85 10.95
N VAL A 235 5.08 -8.97 11.65
CA VAL A 235 6.33 -9.24 12.38
C VAL A 235 7.41 -9.57 11.36
N HIS A 236 8.13 -8.54 10.93
CA HIS A 236 9.16 -8.63 9.90
C HIS A 236 10.24 -7.57 10.15
N ARG A 237 11.52 -7.90 9.84
CA ARG A 237 12.67 -7.00 10.04
C ARG A 237 12.49 -5.61 9.41
N GLN A 238 11.81 -5.53 8.28
CA GLN A 238 11.46 -4.27 7.60
C GLN A 238 10.68 -3.33 8.52
N LYS A 239 9.84 -3.87 9.40
CA LYS A 239 9.02 -3.12 10.36
C LYS A 239 9.78 -2.71 11.62
N GLY A 240 11.08 -3.01 11.72
CA GLY A 240 11.92 -2.61 12.85
C GLY A 240 11.53 -3.25 14.18
N ILE A 241 11.18 -4.53 14.15
CA ILE A 241 10.64 -5.24 15.34
C ILE A 241 11.61 -5.21 16.53
N GLU A 242 12.92 -5.37 16.31
CA GLU A 242 13.89 -5.29 17.40
C GLU A 242 13.95 -3.89 18.01
N ASP A 243 13.91 -2.85 17.17
CA ASP A 243 13.88 -1.45 17.64
C ASP A 243 12.58 -1.16 18.39
N LEU A 244 11.44 -1.72 17.91
CA LEU A 244 10.16 -1.65 18.62
C LEU A 244 10.29 -2.25 20.02
N LEU A 245 10.72 -3.51 20.14
CA LEU A 245 10.80 -4.21 21.42
C LEU A 245 11.77 -3.53 22.38
N ALA A 246 12.93 -3.08 21.90
CA ALA A 246 13.87 -2.30 22.70
C ALA A 246 13.26 -0.95 23.16
N THR A 247 12.44 -0.31 22.34
CA THR A 247 11.72 0.91 22.71
C THR A 247 10.65 0.62 23.75
N LEU A 248 9.88 -0.45 23.60
CA LEU A 248 8.88 -0.84 24.60
C LEU A 248 9.50 -1.15 25.96
N GLN A 249 10.65 -1.85 26.01
CA GLN A 249 11.42 -2.09 27.26
C GLN A 249 11.89 -0.76 27.89
N PHE A 250 12.42 0.16 27.07
CA PHE A 250 12.86 1.47 27.51
C PHE A 250 11.71 2.29 28.15
N LEU A 251 10.52 2.27 27.51
CA LEU A 251 9.33 2.98 27.98
C LEU A 251 8.71 2.32 29.21
N ALA A 252 8.62 1.00 29.25
CA ALA A 252 8.09 0.24 30.40
C ALA A 252 8.89 0.48 31.68
N ALA A 253 10.20 0.66 31.56
CA ALA A 253 11.08 0.96 32.71
C ALA A 253 10.92 2.42 33.23
N ARG A 254 10.31 3.33 32.46
CA ARG A 254 10.25 4.78 32.75
C ARG A 254 8.85 5.34 32.95
N LEU A 255 7.85 4.66 32.42
CA LEU A 255 6.46 5.13 32.45
C LEU A 255 5.62 4.21 33.35
N SER A 256 5.18 4.73 34.48
CA SER A 256 4.27 3.99 35.37
C SER A 256 2.98 3.63 34.62
N GLY A 257 2.49 2.40 34.81
CA GLY A 257 1.26 1.92 34.20
C GLY A 257 1.31 1.84 32.65
N PHE A 258 2.49 1.71 32.06
CA PHE A 258 2.69 1.65 30.61
C PHE A 258 1.91 0.49 29.97
N ARG A 259 1.10 0.80 28.94
CA ARG A 259 0.26 -0.16 28.21
C ARG A 259 0.38 0.06 26.72
N VAL A 260 0.43 -1.02 25.97
CA VAL A 260 0.61 -1.01 24.49
C VAL A 260 -0.43 -1.91 23.83
N MET A 261 -1.06 -1.42 22.76
CA MET A 261 -1.94 -2.20 21.90
C MET A 261 -1.17 -2.67 20.64
N MET A 262 -1.17 -3.97 20.41
CA MET A 262 -0.61 -4.62 19.23
C MET A 262 -1.75 -5.08 18.31
N ILE A 263 -1.95 -4.40 17.19
CA ILE A 263 -3.06 -4.66 16.27
C ILE A 263 -2.66 -5.69 15.20
N GLY A 264 -3.49 -6.70 15.00
CA GLY A 264 -3.34 -7.75 13.99
C GLY A 264 -2.99 -9.13 14.56
N ASN A 265 -2.99 -10.14 13.70
CA ASN A 265 -2.64 -11.53 14.06
C ASN A 265 -1.12 -11.68 14.26
N VAL A 266 -0.57 -10.98 15.23
CA VAL A 266 0.88 -10.90 15.46
C VAL A 266 1.33 -11.61 16.72
N ARG A 267 0.40 -12.04 17.57
CA ARG A 267 0.69 -12.62 18.88
C ARG A 267 1.65 -13.82 18.80
N GLU A 268 1.33 -14.81 17.99
CA GLU A 268 2.12 -16.03 17.85
C GLU A 268 3.56 -15.74 17.39
N ALA A 269 3.72 -14.82 16.43
CA ALA A 269 5.01 -14.42 15.92
C ALA A 269 5.80 -13.53 16.89
N MET A 270 5.11 -12.81 17.79
CA MET A 270 5.74 -11.93 18.79
C MET A 270 6.15 -12.69 20.06
N LEU A 271 5.38 -13.69 20.50
CA LEU A 271 5.65 -14.41 21.75
C LEU A 271 7.10 -14.92 21.89
N PRO A 272 7.71 -15.55 20.86
CA PRO A 272 9.11 -15.99 20.98
C PRO A 272 10.10 -14.83 21.16
N LEU A 273 9.76 -13.64 20.61
CA LEU A 273 10.60 -12.47 20.69
C LEU A 273 10.44 -11.73 22.02
N LEU A 274 9.37 -11.98 22.77
CA LEU A 274 9.12 -11.39 24.09
C LEU A 274 9.83 -12.11 25.21
N ALA A 275 10.25 -13.38 25.01
CA ALA A 275 10.86 -14.20 26.03
C ALA A 275 12.05 -13.49 26.70
N GLY A 276 12.01 -13.39 28.04
CA GLY A 276 13.03 -12.73 28.85
C GLY A 276 13.06 -11.20 28.78
N ARG A 277 12.12 -10.56 28.08
CA ARG A 277 12.07 -9.08 27.95
C ARG A 277 11.20 -8.41 29.01
N GLY A 278 10.37 -9.16 29.74
CA GLY A 278 9.48 -8.63 30.81
C GLY A 278 8.37 -7.70 30.26
N LEU A 279 8.03 -7.85 29.00
CA LEU A 279 7.04 -7.02 28.31
C LEU A 279 5.61 -7.57 28.34
N GLU A 280 5.43 -8.84 28.69
CA GLU A 280 4.16 -9.57 28.56
C GLU A 280 2.99 -8.86 29.26
N LYS A 281 3.24 -8.30 30.44
CA LYS A 281 2.25 -7.57 31.24
C LYS A 281 1.86 -6.19 30.67
N HIS A 282 2.63 -5.67 29.71
CA HIS A 282 2.43 -4.36 29.11
C HIS A 282 1.73 -4.43 27.77
N LEU A 283 1.67 -5.62 27.14
CA LEU A 283 1.19 -5.78 25.79
C LEU A 283 -0.21 -6.39 25.77
N GLU A 284 -1.09 -5.78 24.99
CA GLU A 284 -2.39 -6.33 24.62
C GLU A 284 -2.42 -6.59 23.11
N PHE A 285 -3.04 -7.69 22.71
CA PHE A 285 -3.12 -8.13 21.31
C PHE A 285 -4.58 -8.17 20.90
N SER A 286 -4.95 -7.36 19.88
CA SER A 286 -6.34 -7.32 19.41
C SER A 286 -6.70 -8.51 18.50
N GLY A 287 -5.73 -9.19 17.91
CA GLY A 287 -5.98 -10.07 16.77
C GLY A 287 -6.40 -9.27 15.53
N PHE A 288 -7.05 -9.95 14.57
CA PHE A 288 -7.64 -9.29 13.42
C PHE A 288 -8.88 -8.49 13.86
N VAL A 289 -8.96 -7.23 13.46
CA VAL A 289 -10.04 -6.30 13.82
C VAL A 289 -10.68 -5.69 12.58
N SER A 290 -11.94 -5.25 12.70
CA SER A 290 -12.59 -4.45 11.67
C SER A 290 -11.92 -3.08 11.51
N GLU A 291 -12.19 -2.40 10.39
CA GLU A 291 -11.70 -1.03 10.18
C GLU A 291 -12.19 -0.07 11.28
N GLU A 292 -13.45 -0.19 11.70
CA GLU A 292 -14.02 0.62 12.79
C GLU A 292 -13.29 0.38 14.12
N GLU A 293 -13.05 -0.88 14.46
CA GLU A 293 -12.34 -1.20 15.70
C GLU A 293 -10.87 -0.76 15.63
N LYS A 294 -10.21 -0.86 14.49
CA LYS A 294 -8.87 -0.31 14.29
C LYS A 294 -8.85 1.20 14.58
N ILE A 295 -9.85 1.95 14.10
CA ILE A 295 -9.98 3.38 14.36
C ILE A 295 -10.16 3.65 15.85
N ARG A 296 -11.02 2.87 16.54
CA ARG A 296 -11.22 2.97 17.99
C ARG A 296 -9.90 2.77 18.76
N LEU A 297 -9.13 1.76 18.38
CA LEU A 297 -7.84 1.46 19.01
C LEU A 297 -6.80 2.57 18.75
N PHE A 298 -6.76 3.16 17.57
CA PHE A 298 -5.94 4.36 17.35
C PHE A 298 -6.38 5.50 18.25
N LYS A 299 -7.69 5.84 18.28
CA LYS A 299 -8.22 6.91 19.15
C LYS A 299 -8.01 6.64 20.63
N ALA A 300 -7.98 5.37 21.06
CA ALA A 300 -7.70 4.97 22.43
C ALA A 300 -6.20 4.97 22.78
N SER A 301 -5.33 5.32 21.85
CA SER A 301 -3.88 5.30 22.01
C SER A 301 -3.29 6.71 22.00
N ARG A 302 -2.20 6.91 22.76
CA ARG A 302 -1.49 8.19 22.85
C ARG A 302 -0.49 8.41 21.74
N CYS A 303 0.16 7.33 21.25
CA CYS A 303 1.21 7.43 20.24
C CYS A 303 1.26 6.17 19.37
N PHE A 304 1.33 6.34 18.06
CA PHE A 304 1.66 5.25 17.14
C PHE A 304 3.18 5.18 16.94
N LEU A 305 3.77 4.02 17.23
CA LEU A 305 5.20 3.77 17.07
C LEU A 305 5.47 3.10 15.73
N MET A 306 6.24 3.76 14.87
CA MET A 306 6.55 3.29 13.52
C MET A 306 8.06 3.21 13.26
N PRO A 307 8.78 2.23 13.88
CA PRO A 307 10.22 2.07 13.69
C PRO A 307 10.59 1.37 12.38
N SER A 308 9.73 1.45 11.37
CA SER A 308 9.98 0.81 10.08
C SER A 308 11.25 1.33 9.43
N ARG A 309 12.01 0.41 8.85
CA ARG A 309 13.30 0.68 8.20
C ARG A 309 13.17 0.90 6.69
N HIS A 310 12.06 0.47 6.12
CA HIS A 310 11.72 0.69 4.72
C HIS A 310 10.21 0.57 4.51
N GLU A 311 9.64 1.53 3.76
CA GLU A 311 8.23 1.56 3.37
C GLU A 311 8.10 2.22 1.98
N GLY A 312 7.05 1.87 1.26
CA GLY A 312 6.62 2.61 0.09
C GLY A 312 5.82 3.85 0.49
N SER A 313 4.52 3.67 0.69
CA SER A 313 3.59 4.71 1.17
C SER A 313 2.74 4.11 2.30
N PRO A 314 3.17 4.23 3.56
CA PRO A 314 2.52 3.54 4.68
C PRO A 314 1.20 4.21 5.08
N ARG A 315 0.10 3.69 4.58
CA ARG A 315 -1.27 4.17 4.85
C ARG A 315 -1.55 4.30 6.36
N VAL A 316 -0.99 3.39 7.17
CA VAL A 316 -1.22 3.36 8.62
C VAL A 316 -0.73 4.62 9.35
N ILE A 317 0.28 5.34 8.84
CA ILE A 317 0.66 6.66 9.37
C ILE A 317 -0.48 7.65 9.16
N GLY A 318 -1.00 7.73 7.94
CA GLY A 318 -2.15 8.59 7.64
C GLY A 318 -3.38 8.24 8.46
N GLU A 319 -3.68 6.95 8.62
CA GLU A 319 -4.80 6.46 9.46
C GLU A 319 -4.65 6.89 10.92
N SER A 320 -3.43 6.81 11.48
CA SER A 320 -3.15 7.30 12.83
C SER A 320 -3.35 8.81 12.95
N LEU A 321 -2.86 9.57 11.96
CA LEU A 321 -2.98 11.03 11.95
C LEU A 321 -4.44 11.49 11.87
N ILE A 322 -5.27 10.90 10.98
CA ILE A 322 -6.69 11.26 10.89
C ILE A 322 -7.50 10.83 12.12
N ALA A 323 -7.02 9.82 12.87
CA ALA A 323 -7.56 9.43 14.18
C ALA A 323 -7.03 10.34 15.32
N GLU A 324 -6.30 11.41 15.00
CA GLU A 324 -5.67 12.34 15.94
C GLU A 324 -4.70 11.67 16.93
N THR A 325 -4.08 10.59 16.50
CA THR A 325 -3.07 9.88 17.27
C THR A 325 -1.69 10.22 16.74
N PRO A 326 -0.85 10.90 17.54
CA PRO A 326 0.52 11.25 17.18
C PRO A 326 1.35 10.06 16.69
N VAL A 327 2.26 10.31 15.77
CA VAL A 327 3.13 9.29 15.20
C VAL A 327 4.58 9.63 15.49
N VAL A 328 5.34 8.64 15.99
CA VAL A 328 6.80 8.68 16.07
C VAL A 328 7.36 7.67 15.09
N ALA A 329 8.23 8.11 14.19
CA ALA A 329 8.81 7.28 13.14
C ALA A 329 10.28 7.62 12.90
N TYR A 330 11.06 6.68 12.31
CA TYR A 330 12.34 7.05 11.71
C TYR A 330 12.12 7.93 10.49
N GLU A 331 13.00 8.91 10.28
CA GLU A 331 13.00 9.75 9.08
C GLU A 331 13.59 9.00 7.89
N ILE A 332 12.83 8.05 7.34
CA ILE A 332 13.21 7.40 6.09
C ILE A 332 12.76 8.26 4.89
N PRO A 333 13.43 8.14 3.72
CA PRO A 333 13.30 9.11 2.63
C PRO A 333 11.87 9.43 2.18
N ASN A 334 10.96 8.45 2.23
CA ASN A 334 9.60 8.63 1.73
C ASN A 334 8.66 9.36 2.70
N TYR A 335 8.99 9.45 3.99
CA TYR A 335 8.00 9.87 4.98
C TYR A 335 7.75 11.38 4.97
N ARG A 336 8.81 12.19 5.00
CA ARG A 336 8.66 13.64 5.00
C ARG A 336 7.97 14.19 3.75
N PRO A 337 8.23 13.69 2.52
CA PRO A 337 7.48 14.08 1.33
C PRO A 337 5.98 13.75 1.35
N LEU A 338 5.56 12.72 2.13
CA LEU A 338 4.17 12.28 2.24
C LEU A 338 3.43 12.91 3.42
N PHE A 339 4.12 13.08 4.54
CA PHE A 339 3.46 13.42 5.82
C PHE A 339 3.96 14.75 6.41
N GLY A 340 4.97 15.40 5.79
CA GLY A 340 5.50 16.68 6.28
C GLY A 340 5.85 16.64 7.77
N ASP A 341 5.49 17.67 8.49
CA ASP A 341 5.73 17.80 9.92
C ASP A 341 4.62 17.20 10.81
N PHE A 342 3.64 16.52 10.19
CA PHE A 342 2.61 15.78 10.94
C PHE A 342 3.17 14.58 11.72
N VAL A 343 4.38 14.13 11.43
CA VAL A 343 5.05 13.01 12.10
C VAL A 343 6.24 13.53 12.92
N ARG A 344 6.43 12.97 14.10
CA ARG A 344 7.64 13.20 14.91
C ARG A 344 8.72 12.24 14.45
N TYR A 345 9.74 12.81 13.81
CA TYR A 345 10.83 12.02 13.24
C TYR A 345 12.01 11.89 14.20
N ALA A 346 12.54 10.68 14.27
CA ALA A 346 13.87 10.40 14.78
C ALA A 346 14.84 10.18 13.61
N PRO A 347 16.14 10.50 13.76
CA PRO A 347 17.12 10.20 12.72
C PRO A 347 17.08 8.73 12.31
N PRO A 348 17.36 8.40 11.01
CA PRO A 348 17.24 7.04 10.52
C PRO A 348 18.06 6.05 11.35
N PHE A 349 17.37 5.08 11.93
CA PHE A 349 17.93 3.96 12.70
C PHE A 349 18.67 4.36 13.99
N ASP A 350 18.55 5.61 14.44
CA ASP A 350 18.98 6.05 15.76
C ASP A 350 17.93 5.63 16.81
N LEU A 351 18.13 4.42 17.38
CA LEU A 351 17.23 3.86 18.37
C LEU A 351 17.08 4.76 19.59
N ARG A 352 18.16 5.41 20.04
CA ARG A 352 18.13 6.27 21.22
C ARG A 352 17.28 7.52 20.98
N ALA A 353 17.45 8.16 19.84
CA ALA A 353 16.61 9.30 19.47
C ALA A 353 15.13 8.89 19.31
N PHE A 354 14.86 7.72 18.71
CA PHE A 354 13.51 7.20 18.59
C PHE A 354 12.86 6.95 19.96
N GLN A 355 13.58 6.32 20.89
CA GLN A 355 13.11 6.09 22.26
C GLN A 355 12.80 7.39 23.00
N GLN A 356 13.65 8.40 22.88
CA GLN A 356 13.45 9.72 23.48
C GLN A 356 12.25 10.44 22.87
N ALA A 357 12.10 10.41 21.55
CA ALA A 357 10.94 11.00 20.86
C ALA A 357 9.64 10.33 21.30
N ALA A 358 9.62 8.99 21.39
CA ALA A 358 8.46 8.23 21.83
C ALA A 358 8.09 8.57 23.30
N GLN A 359 9.06 8.59 24.19
CA GLN A 359 8.84 8.97 25.60
C GLN A 359 8.27 10.39 25.72
N THR A 360 8.89 11.35 25.04
CA THR A 360 8.47 12.75 25.08
C THR A 360 7.04 12.90 24.57
N GLU A 361 6.70 12.26 23.45
CA GLU A 361 5.37 12.38 22.87
C GLU A 361 4.30 11.72 23.75
N ILE A 362 4.58 10.55 24.30
CA ILE A 362 3.65 9.89 25.23
C ILE A 362 3.43 10.74 26.49
N GLN A 363 4.49 11.34 27.06
CA GLN A 363 4.37 12.21 28.24
C GLN A 363 3.53 13.46 27.95
N ARG A 364 3.73 14.11 26.80
CA ARG A 364 2.90 15.24 26.35
C ARG A 364 1.43 14.84 26.21
N MET A 365 1.18 13.69 25.59
CA MET A 365 -0.19 13.18 25.46
C MET A 365 -0.83 12.82 26.82
N ARG A 366 -0.05 12.33 27.79
CA ARG A 366 -0.53 12.10 29.17
C ARG A 366 -0.87 13.40 29.88
N SER A 367 -0.18 14.50 29.60
CA SER A 367 -0.50 15.83 30.12
C SER A 367 -1.60 16.57 29.34
N GLY A 368 -2.20 15.93 28.33
CA GLY A 368 -3.29 16.52 27.53
C GLY A 368 -2.80 17.34 26.33
N GLU A 369 -1.50 17.41 26.09
CA GLU A 369 -0.93 18.11 24.93
C GLU A 369 -0.91 17.22 23.70
N ASN A 370 -1.70 17.57 22.68
CA ASN A 370 -1.63 16.95 21.36
C ASN A 370 -1.20 17.99 20.31
N TYR A 371 0.01 17.83 19.77
CA TYR A 371 0.54 18.78 18.78
C TYR A 371 -0.28 18.82 17.49
N LEU A 372 -0.97 17.73 17.13
CA LEU A 372 -1.81 17.67 15.93
C LEU A 372 -2.93 18.72 15.96
N ARG A 373 -3.38 19.15 17.15
CA ARG A 373 -4.36 20.23 17.30
C ARG A 373 -3.85 21.61 16.84
N LYS A 374 -2.51 21.77 16.72
CA LYS A 374 -1.85 22.98 16.22
C LYS A 374 -1.52 22.91 14.74
N MET A 375 -1.78 21.77 14.09
CA MET A 375 -1.51 21.51 12.68
C MET A 375 -2.79 21.68 11.84
N ASP A 376 -2.65 21.99 10.57
CA ASP A 376 -3.78 22.03 9.63
C ASP A 376 -4.20 20.60 9.23
N LEU A 377 -4.72 19.86 10.21
CA LEU A 377 -5.16 18.49 10.02
C LEU A 377 -6.38 18.40 9.09
N ALA A 378 -7.20 19.46 9.02
CA ALA A 378 -8.34 19.52 8.11
C ALA A 378 -7.87 19.49 6.64
N ARG A 379 -6.84 20.27 6.31
CA ARG A 379 -6.20 20.24 5.00
C ARG A 379 -5.59 18.87 4.68
N PHE A 380 -4.85 18.28 5.64
CA PHE A 380 -4.27 16.95 5.48
C PHE A 380 -5.36 15.90 5.18
N LYS A 381 -6.47 15.89 5.94
CA LYS A 381 -7.62 15.02 5.72
C LYS A 381 -8.22 15.20 4.32
N MET A 382 -8.46 16.45 3.91
CA MET A 382 -9.04 16.77 2.61
C MET A 382 -8.14 16.31 1.44
N GLU A 383 -6.82 16.53 1.53
CA GLU A 383 -5.88 16.17 0.46
C GLU A 383 -5.68 14.65 0.33
N ASN A 384 -5.89 13.89 1.43
CA ASN A 384 -5.61 12.46 1.49
C ASN A 384 -6.86 11.57 1.59
N ARG A 385 -8.08 12.10 1.53
CA ARG A 385 -9.29 11.28 1.52
C ARG A 385 -9.45 10.52 0.20
N TRP A 386 -10.22 9.43 0.23
CA TRP A 386 -10.48 8.61 -0.97
C TRP A 386 -11.11 9.39 -2.11
N GLU A 387 -12.02 10.29 -1.82
CA GLU A 387 -12.70 11.11 -2.83
C GLU A 387 -11.69 11.91 -3.65
N THR A 388 -10.72 12.56 -3.00
CA THR A 388 -9.65 13.30 -3.68
C THR A 388 -8.75 12.40 -4.53
N THR A 389 -8.44 11.19 -4.05
CA THR A 389 -7.67 10.20 -4.82
C THR A 389 -8.45 9.72 -6.04
N GLN A 390 -9.76 9.43 -5.87
CA GLN A 390 -10.64 9.03 -6.96
C GLN A 390 -10.85 10.15 -7.99
N GLU A 391 -11.00 11.41 -7.55
CA GLU A 391 -11.08 12.56 -8.44
C GLU A 391 -9.86 12.68 -9.35
N LYS A 392 -8.64 12.58 -8.80
CA LYS A 392 -7.39 12.58 -9.58
C LYS A 392 -7.34 11.42 -10.58
N PHE A 393 -7.76 10.22 -10.17
CA PHE A 393 -7.85 9.07 -11.06
C PHE A 393 -8.84 9.30 -12.21
N LEU A 394 -10.03 9.80 -11.91
CA LEU A 394 -11.06 10.08 -12.90
C LEU A 394 -10.65 11.21 -13.85
N GLN A 395 -9.94 12.24 -13.39
CA GLN A 395 -9.37 13.29 -14.23
C GLN A 395 -8.39 12.71 -15.25
N ALA A 396 -7.52 11.78 -14.84
CA ALA A 396 -6.60 11.10 -15.76
C ALA A 396 -7.36 10.25 -16.79
N LEU A 397 -8.41 9.52 -16.40
CA LEU A 397 -9.26 8.76 -17.33
C LEU A 397 -9.90 9.71 -18.36
N LYS A 398 -10.50 10.81 -17.91
CA LYS A 398 -11.12 11.83 -18.79
C LYS A 398 -10.09 12.45 -19.76
N GLY A 399 -8.89 12.77 -19.26
CA GLY A 399 -7.78 13.29 -20.08
C GLY A 399 -7.38 12.32 -21.19
N LEU A 400 -7.36 11.03 -20.92
CA LEU A 400 -7.13 10.00 -21.94
C LEU A 400 -8.31 9.85 -22.91
N GLY A 401 -9.53 10.17 -22.48
CA GLY A 401 -10.74 10.12 -23.31
C GLY A 401 -10.87 11.27 -24.31
N ASN A 402 -10.60 12.49 -23.86
CA ASN A 402 -10.93 13.74 -24.57
C ASN A 402 -9.92 14.18 -25.65
N GLY A 403 -8.86 13.47 -25.88
CA GLY A 403 -7.82 13.87 -26.83
C GLY A 403 -8.12 13.43 -28.29
N ALA A 404 -9.31 13.68 -28.78
CA ALA A 404 -9.66 13.68 -30.20
C ALA A 404 -9.93 15.12 -30.60
N GLY A 405 -8.91 15.86 -30.89
CA GLY A 405 -8.88 17.18 -31.45
C GLY A 405 -7.59 17.36 -32.21
#